data_3812b23c6ae6d020a30c94aa50e7b5da
#
_entry.id   3812b23c6ae6d020a30c94aa50e7b5da
#
_cell.length_a   1.000
_cell.length_b   1.000
_cell.length_c   1.000
_cell.angle_alpha   90.00
_cell.angle_beta   90.00
_cell.angle_gamma   90.00
#
_symmetry.space_group_name_H-M   'P 1'
#
loop_
_entity.id
_entity.type
_entity.pdbx_description
1 polymer ?
#
loop_
_entity_poly.entity_id
_entity_poly.type
_entity_poly.pdbx_seq_one_letter_code
_entity_poly.pdbx_strand_id
1 'polypeptide(L)'
;MYMTKLSSIADYVTDKISSNDIALREYVTTDCILQNKKGREIATNLPPQSCCLTRYQHGDVLIANIRPYLKKVWFADIDGGASSDVLVFRVKEGHSPSFLYAVLLQDSFFDYVMQGAKGSKMPRGDKEQILRYEMPTLSCSEESIGTFFLNLDQKIRLNEQINQNLTAMAKQLYDYWFVQFDFPNEEGKPYKSSGGEMVWNKKLKREIPKGWNISLIKDFATTYSGGTPKSTNIEYYNNGEIAWINSGELNSPIITKTTNYITKCGLENSSAKLYPSNSILVAMYGATAGKVSLLTFEACSNQAVCGIIPTIENMLYYVYFHISSLYSHFITLSTGSARDNISQNTIKNILLPIPTRNILKLFDEKIGSIYQMIVNNYQQIDSLAMQRDELLPLLMNGQVSVNSDLSNGL
;
A
#
# COMPACT_ATOMS: atom_id res chain seq x y z
N MET A 1 37.06 -3.63 -16.18
CA MET A 1 36.47 -3.75 -14.85
C MET A 1 36.41 -5.24 -14.54
N TYR A 2 36.93 -5.69 -13.43
CA TYR A 2 36.82 -7.11 -13.07
C TYR A 2 35.39 -7.40 -12.66
N MET A 3 34.87 -8.55 -13.08
CA MET A 3 33.52 -9.00 -12.76
C MET A 3 33.59 -10.14 -11.75
N THR A 4 32.70 -10.10 -10.78
CA THR A 4 32.59 -11.10 -9.71
C THR A 4 31.23 -11.79 -9.83
N LYS A 5 31.20 -13.13 -9.74
CA LYS A 5 29.97 -13.89 -9.79
C LYS A 5 29.27 -13.93 -8.44
N LEU A 6 27.94 -13.96 -8.43
CA LEU A 6 27.15 -14.11 -7.20
C LEU A 6 27.59 -15.35 -6.39
N SER A 7 27.93 -16.44 -7.07
CA SER A 7 28.44 -17.67 -6.43
C SER A 7 29.73 -17.49 -5.66
N SER A 8 30.49 -16.41 -5.88
CA SER A 8 31.71 -16.15 -5.07
C SER A 8 31.40 -15.49 -3.74
N ILE A 9 30.28 -14.78 -3.61
CA ILE A 9 29.90 -14.05 -2.40
C ILE A 9 28.75 -14.72 -1.60
N ALA A 10 27.93 -15.59 -2.22
CA ALA A 10 26.80 -16.22 -1.57
C ALA A 10 26.51 -17.61 -2.10
N ASP A 11 25.85 -18.43 -1.27
CA ASP A 11 25.32 -19.74 -1.63
C ASP A 11 23.84 -19.86 -1.26
N TYR A 12 23.16 -20.84 -1.84
CA TYR A 12 21.81 -21.22 -1.39
C TYR A 12 21.89 -21.94 -0.06
N VAL A 13 20.98 -21.58 0.85
CA VAL A 13 20.79 -22.32 2.09
C VAL A 13 20.09 -23.65 1.80
N THR A 14 20.68 -24.75 2.29
CA THR A 14 20.17 -26.11 2.15
C THR A 14 19.60 -26.66 3.45
N ASP A 15 19.90 -26.04 4.59
CA ASP A 15 19.43 -26.42 5.91
C ASP A 15 17.92 -26.48 5.97
N LYS A 16 17.40 -27.47 6.73
CA LYS A 16 15.97 -27.71 6.81
C LYS A 16 15.45 -27.54 8.23
N ILE A 17 14.19 -27.13 8.32
CA ILE A 17 13.41 -27.04 9.56
C ILE A 17 12.01 -27.59 9.32
N SER A 18 11.38 -28.19 10.32
CA SER A 18 9.99 -28.62 10.23
C SER A 18 9.04 -27.44 10.35
N SER A 19 7.97 -27.43 9.57
CA SER A 19 6.91 -26.44 9.71
C SER A 19 6.21 -26.47 11.08
N ASN A 20 6.39 -27.55 11.86
CA ASN A 20 5.86 -27.65 13.21
C ASN A 20 6.71 -26.90 14.25
N ASP A 21 7.96 -26.58 13.89
CA ASP A 21 8.94 -25.96 14.79
C ASP A 21 9.03 -24.44 14.63
N ILE A 22 8.13 -23.84 13.85
CA ILE A 22 8.09 -22.41 13.60
C ILE A 22 6.73 -21.79 13.87
N ALA A 23 6.74 -20.53 14.29
CA ALA A 23 5.53 -19.73 14.44
C ALA A 23 5.09 -19.13 13.08
N LEU A 24 3.81 -18.73 13.00
CA LEU A 24 3.25 -18.11 11.80
C LEU A 24 4.07 -16.90 11.29
N ARG A 25 4.57 -16.07 12.22
CA ARG A 25 5.43 -14.91 11.90
C ARG A 25 6.77 -15.28 11.29
N GLU A 26 7.23 -16.53 11.51
CA GLU A 26 8.53 -17.07 11.07
C GLU A 26 8.40 -17.81 9.73
N TYR A 27 7.17 -18.02 9.24
CA TYR A 27 6.94 -18.68 7.96
C TYR A 27 6.94 -17.70 6.80
N VAL A 28 7.69 -18.01 5.73
CA VAL A 28 7.79 -17.19 4.54
C VAL A 28 7.45 -17.96 3.27
N THR A 29 6.46 -17.46 2.54
CA THR A 29 6.06 -17.95 1.21
C THR A 29 6.31 -16.88 0.16
N THR A 30 6.15 -17.23 -1.12
CA THR A 30 6.20 -16.25 -2.21
C THR A 30 5.14 -15.16 -2.09
N ASP A 31 4.01 -15.44 -1.43
CA ASP A 31 2.93 -14.47 -1.27
C ASP A 31 3.24 -13.47 -0.15
N CYS A 32 3.96 -13.91 0.89
CA CYS A 32 4.36 -13.04 2.00
C CYS A 32 5.42 -12.01 1.59
N ILE A 33 6.27 -12.32 0.60
CA ILE A 33 7.24 -11.35 0.09
C ILE A 33 6.52 -10.42 -0.89
N LEU A 34 6.53 -9.13 -0.56
CA LEU A 34 5.78 -8.12 -1.29
C LEU A 34 6.46 -7.74 -2.61
N GLN A 35 5.64 -7.35 -3.60
CA GLN A 35 6.11 -6.92 -4.92
C GLN A 35 6.89 -5.60 -4.84
N ASN A 36 7.73 -5.37 -5.85
CA ASN A 36 8.46 -4.12 -6.02
C ASN A 36 9.35 -3.77 -4.81
N LYS A 37 10.06 -4.78 -4.26
CA LYS A 37 11.04 -4.60 -3.19
C LYS A 37 10.45 -4.04 -1.87
N LYS A 38 9.16 -4.26 -1.60
CA LYS A 38 8.47 -3.70 -0.42
C LYS A 38 8.66 -4.53 0.85
N GLY A 39 9.58 -5.50 0.87
CA GLY A 39 9.84 -6.35 2.02
C GLY A 39 8.81 -7.48 2.15
N ARG A 40 8.32 -7.75 3.36
CA ARG A 40 7.37 -8.83 3.62
C ARG A 40 6.26 -8.45 4.56
N GLU A 41 5.18 -9.23 4.54
CA GLU A 41 4.12 -9.28 5.55
C GLU A 41 4.07 -10.67 6.21
N ILE A 42 3.37 -10.77 7.34
CA ILE A 42 3.19 -12.04 8.04
C ILE A 42 2.29 -12.95 7.21
N ALA A 43 2.63 -14.24 7.13
CA ALA A 43 1.83 -15.24 6.46
C ALA A 43 0.43 -15.35 7.07
N THR A 44 -0.58 -15.62 6.25
CA THR A 44 -1.95 -15.81 6.72
C THR A 44 -2.15 -17.16 7.40
N ASN A 45 -1.43 -18.20 6.96
CA ASN A 45 -1.53 -19.57 7.45
C ASN A 45 -0.18 -20.27 7.40
N LEU A 46 0.04 -21.19 8.30
CA LEU A 46 1.09 -22.21 8.18
C LEU A 46 0.70 -23.24 7.11
N PRO A 47 1.66 -24.05 6.60
CA PRO A 47 1.34 -25.15 5.70
C PRO A 47 0.27 -26.05 6.30
N PRO A 48 -0.74 -26.50 5.51
CA PRO A 48 -1.86 -27.31 6.01
C PRO A 48 -1.43 -28.70 6.51
N GLN A 49 -0.26 -29.16 6.09
CA GLN A 49 0.36 -30.40 6.53
C GLN A 49 1.81 -30.14 6.94
N SER A 50 2.30 -30.91 7.91
CA SER A 50 3.70 -30.86 8.31
C SER A 50 4.61 -31.11 7.11
N CYS A 51 5.54 -30.22 6.86
CA CYS A 51 6.47 -30.29 5.75
C CYS A 51 7.85 -29.74 6.14
N CYS A 52 8.81 -30.05 5.27
CA CYS A 52 10.19 -29.62 5.43
C CYS A 52 10.38 -28.28 4.70
N LEU A 53 10.79 -27.27 5.44
CA LEU A 53 11.04 -25.90 4.95
C LEU A 53 12.53 -25.64 4.86
N THR A 54 12.95 -24.66 4.07
CA THR A 54 14.34 -24.17 4.08
C THR A 54 14.52 -23.27 5.29
N ARG A 55 15.47 -23.61 6.18
CA ARG A 55 15.76 -22.83 7.38
C ARG A 55 16.53 -21.57 6.99
N TYR A 56 15.98 -20.41 7.26
CA TYR A 56 16.69 -19.15 7.14
C TYR A 56 17.00 -18.55 8.51
N GLN A 57 17.99 -17.65 8.54
CA GLN A 57 18.39 -16.93 9.74
C GLN A 57 18.47 -15.43 9.45
N HIS A 58 18.54 -14.64 10.52
CA HIS A 58 18.79 -13.21 10.43
C HIS A 58 20.02 -12.94 9.53
N GLY A 59 19.87 -11.98 8.61
CA GLY A 59 20.93 -11.62 7.63
C GLY A 59 20.87 -12.41 6.32
N ASP A 60 20.08 -13.47 6.21
CA ASP A 60 19.85 -14.14 4.92
C ASP A 60 19.00 -13.25 4.00
N VAL A 61 19.15 -13.40 2.69
CA VAL A 61 18.32 -12.70 1.69
C VAL A 61 17.40 -13.68 1.01
N LEU A 62 16.09 -13.41 1.08
CA LEU A 62 15.05 -14.26 0.53
C LEU A 62 14.45 -13.65 -0.74
N ILE A 63 14.30 -14.47 -1.78
CA ILE A 63 13.71 -14.07 -3.07
C ILE A 63 12.61 -15.05 -3.46
N ALA A 64 11.46 -14.54 -3.88
CA ALA A 64 10.42 -15.37 -4.49
C ALA A 64 10.88 -15.83 -5.90
N ASN A 65 10.99 -17.13 -6.10
CA ASN A 65 11.44 -17.71 -7.37
C ASN A 65 10.34 -17.76 -8.45
N ILE A 66 9.08 -17.56 -8.06
CA ILE A 66 7.94 -17.52 -8.97
C ILE A 66 7.70 -16.08 -9.41
N ARG A 67 7.55 -15.87 -10.73
CA ARG A 67 7.33 -14.54 -11.33
C ARG A 67 8.39 -13.52 -10.89
N PRO A 68 9.67 -13.74 -11.22
CA PRO A 68 10.75 -12.86 -10.77
C PRO A 68 10.57 -11.39 -11.16
N TYR A 69 9.84 -11.12 -12.25
CA TYR A 69 9.46 -9.75 -12.68
C TYR A 69 8.68 -8.97 -11.62
N LEU A 70 8.14 -9.63 -10.60
CA LEU A 70 7.48 -8.96 -9.46
C LEU A 70 8.49 -8.37 -8.46
N LYS A 71 9.80 -8.64 -8.63
CA LYS A 71 10.91 -8.10 -7.82
C LYS A 71 10.68 -8.26 -6.31
N LYS A 72 10.32 -9.49 -5.91
CA LYS A 72 10.02 -9.86 -4.53
C LYS A 72 11.30 -10.27 -3.80
N VAL A 73 11.81 -9.44 -2.92
CA VAL A 73 13.02 -9.65 -2.14
C VAL A 73 12.85 -9.14 -0.71
N TRP A 74 13.45 -9.84 0.25
CA TRP A 74 13.43 -9.46 1.67
C TRP A 74 14.75 -9.84 2.35
N PHE A 75 15.28 -8.91 3.15
CA PHE A 75 16.40 -9.14 4.07
C PHE A 75 15.84 -9.66 5.39
N ALA A 76 16.26 -10.84 5.82
CA ALA A 76 15.71 -11.48 7.01
C ALA A 76 16.14 -10.75 8.28
N ASP A 77 15.14 -10.25 9.02
CA ASP A 77 15.30 -9.61 10.34
C ASP A 77 14.98 -10.56 11.51
N ILE A 78 14.59 -11.81 11.22
CA ILE A 78 14.35 -12.91 12.15
C ILE A 78 14.77 -14.23 11.55
N ASP A 79 14.84 -15.28 12.37
CA ASP A 79 15.02 -16.67 11.94
C ASP A 79 13.67 -17.32 11.60
N GLY A 80 13.68 -18.37 10.76
CA GLY A 80 12.47 -19.12 10.46
C GLY A 80 12.60 -20.13 9.33
N GLY A 81 11.46 -20.42 8.67
CA GLY A 81 11.34 -21.40 7.60
C GLY A 81 10.69 -20.83 6.33
N ALA A 82 11.32 -21.05 5.19
CA ALA A 82 10.86 -20.60 3.89
C ALA A 82 10.31 -21.77 3.05
N SER A 83 9.23 -21.52 2.30
CA SER A 83 8.68 -22.48 1.34
C SER A 83 9.66 -22.80 0.21
N SER A 84 9.47 -23.92 -0.48
CA SER A 84 10.36 -24.38 -1.56
C SER A 84 10.46 -23.40 -2.77
N ASP A 85 9.49 -22.54 -2.94
CA ASP A 85 9.46 -21.53 -4.01
C ASP A 85 10.10 -20.21 -3.60
N VAL A 86 10.66 -20.13 -2.40
CA VAL A 86 11.50 -19.03 -1.92
C VAL A 86 12.94 -19.49 -1.91
N LEU A 87 13.81 -18.76 -2.60
CA LEU A 87 15.25 -18.97 -2.58
C LEU A 87 15.83 -18.21 -1.40
N VAL A 88 16.62 -18.90 -0.59
CA VAL A 88 17.32 -18.33 0.55
C VAL A 88 18.81 -18.26 0.21
N PHE A 89 19.37 -17.06 0.24
CA PHE A 89 20.78 -16.82 0.00
C PHE A 89 21.47 -16.46 1.30
N ARG A 90 22.57 -17.12 1.59
CA ARG A 90 23.46 -16.79 2.70
C ARG A 90 24.80 -16.32 2.18
N VAL A 91 25.26 -15.21 2.74
CA VAL A 91 26.59 -14.68 2.39
C VAL A 91 27.70 -15.61 2.87
N LYS A 92 28.79 -15.67 2.11
CA LYS A 92 30.02 -16.40 2.47
C LYS A 92 30.84 -15.60 3.46
N GLU A 93 31.70 -16.29 4.17
CA GLU A 93 32.67 -15.67 5.09
C GLU A 93 33.52 -14.62 4.36
N GLY A 94 33.71 -13.47 5.00
CA GLY A 94 34.46 -12.33 4.46
C GLY A 94 33.61 -11.34 3.63
N HIS A 95 32.32 -11.60 3.40
CA HIS A 95 31.41 -10.71 2.70
C HIS A 95 30.27 -10.17 3.60
N SER A 96 29.68 -9.05 3.24
CA SER A 96 28.62 -8.42 4.03
C SER A 96 27.21 -8.90 3.63
N PRO A 97 26.36 -9.34 4.60
CA PRO A 97 24.97 -9.68 4.34
C PRO A 97 24.17 -8.52 3.73
N SER A 98 24.38 -7.30 4.22
CA SER A 98 23.70 -6.11 3.71
C SER A 98 24.15 -5.78 2.28
N PHE A 99 25.39 -6.06 1.91
CA PHE A 99 25.87 -5.93 0.54
C PHE A 99 25.19 -6.95 -0.39
N LEU A 100 25.11 -8.21 0.04
CA LEU A 100 24.37 -9.22 -0.71
C LEU A 100 22.92 -8.75 -0.98
N TYR A 101 22.29 -8.15 0.02
CA TYR A 101 20.94 -7.57 -0.14
C TYR A 101 20.94 -6.47 -1.20
N ALA A 102 21.89 -5.53 -1.18
CA ALA A 102 22.01 -4.48 -2.19
C ALA A 102 22.20 -5.05 -3.60
N VAL A 103 23.03 -6.10 -3.76
CA VAL A 103 23.21 -6.81 -5.04
C VAL A 103 21.89 -7.35 -5.55
N LEU A 104 21.11 -8.03 -4.71
CA LEU A 104 19.86 -8.70 -5.08
C LEU A 104 18.67 -7.74 -5.19
N LEU A 105 18.80 -6.49 -4.74
CA LEU A 105 17.83 -5.41 -4.95
C LEU A 105 17.84 -4.83 -6.36
N GLN A 106 18.92 -5.02 -7.14
CA GLN A 106 19.06 -4.40 -8.46
C GLN A 106 18.02 -4.89 -9.45
N ASP A 107 17.49 -3.99 -10.27
CA ASP A 107 16.60 -4.35 -11.37
C ASP A 107 17.28 -5.23 -12.39
N SER A 108 18.56 -4.95 -12.69
CA SER A 108 19.42 -5.77 -13.56
C SER A 108 19.53 -7.22 -13.11
N PHE A 109 19.52 -7.47 -11.80
CA PHE A 109 19.49 -8.83 -11.27
C PHE A 109 18.18 -9.55 -11.63
N PHE A 110 17.04 -8.94 -11.44
CA PHE A 110 15.75 -9.53 -11.80
C PHE A 110 15.58 -9.70 -13.31
N ASP A 111 16.07 -8.75 -14.10
CA ASP A 111 16.10 -8.85 -15.56
C ASP A 111 16.94 -10.05 -16.02
N TYR A 112 18.11 -10.24 -15.40
CA TYR A 112 18.96 -11.41 -15.65
C TYR A 112 18.28 -12.72 -15.24
N VAL A 113 17.61 -12.78 -14.09
CA VAL A 113 16.83 -13.95 -13.65
C VAL A 113 15.73 -14.28 -14.66
N MET A 114 15.07 -13.26 -15.21
CA MET A 114 14.00 -13.45 -16.21
C MET A 114 14.52 -14.00 -17.55
N GLN A 115 15.76 -13.70 -17.96
CA GLN A 115 16.35 -14.24 -19.20
C GLN A 115 16.46 -15.77 -19.19
N GLY A 116 16.70 -16.38 -18.03
CA GLY A 116 16.78 -17.82 -17.86
C GLY A 116 15.54 -18.47 -17.29
N ALA A 117 14.49 -17.70 -17.03
CA ALA A 117 13.28 -18.20 -16.41
C ALA A 117 12.50 -19.14 -17.35
N LYS A 118 12.00 -20.25 -16.79
CA LYS A 118 11.23 -21.28 -17.51
C LYS A 118 9.74 -21.20 -17.14
N GLY A 119 8.88 -21.40 -18.11
CA GLY A 119 7.42 -21.38 -17.96
C GLY A 119 6.79 -20.05 -18.38
N SER A 120 5.76 -20.11 -19.23
CA SER A 120 5.12 -18.90 -19.80
C SER A 120 4.14 -18.22 -18.85
N LYS A 121 3.33 -18.98 -18.11
CA LYS A 121 2.29 -18.44 -17.23
C LYS A 121 2.79 -18.11 -15.82
N MET A 122 3.73 -18.91 -15.33
CA MET A 122 4.35 -18.73 -14.00
C MET A 122 5.87 -18.97 -14.12
N PRO A 123 6.62 -18.02 -14.71
CA PRO A 123 8.05 -18.19 -14.91
C PRO A 123 8.76 -18.39 -13.57
N ARG A 124 9.70 -19.34 -13.56
CA ARG A 124 10.58 -19.63 -12.43
C ARG A 124 12.03 -19.41 -12.85
N GLY A 125 12.80 -18.72 -12.03
CA GLY A 125 14.23 -18.52 -12.25
C GLY A 125 14.99 -19.84 -12.20
N ASP A 126 16.03 -19.94 -13.01
CA ASP A 126 16.95 -21.07 -13.03
C ASP A 126 18.02 -20.86 -11.95
N LYS A 127 18.04 -21.76 -10.96
CA LYS A 127 18.93 -21.64 -9.79
C LYS A 127 20.41 -21.61 -10.13
N GLU A 128 20.84 -22.40 -11.13
CA GLU A 128 22.23 -22.42 -11.53
C GLU A 128 22.63 -21.15 -12.28
N GLN A 129 21.73 -20.66 -13.13
CA GLN A 129 21.95 -19.40 -13.83
C GLN A 129 22.02 -18.23 -12.84
N ILE A 130 21.15 -18.16 -11.85
CA ILE A 130 21.13 -17.09 -10.85
C ILE A 130 22.50 -16.95 -10.16
N LEU A 131 23.15 -18.05 -9.78
CA LEU A 131 24.48 -18.02 -9.15
C LEU A 131 25.60 -17.53 -10.11
N ARG A 132 25.35 -17.50 -11.42
CA ARG A 132 26.28 -16.97 -12.43
C ARG A 132 26.07 -15.47 -12.68
N TYR A 133 25.15 -14.82 -12.00
CA TYR A 133 24.98 -13.37 -12.12
C TYR A 133 26.30 -12.66 -11.85
N GLU A 134 26.71 -11.80 -12.76
CA GLU A 134 27.96 -11.07 -12.69
C GLU A 134 27.74 -9.63 -12.27
N MET A 135 28.53 -9.18 -11.29
CA MET A 135 28.52 -7.82 -10.80
C MET A 135 29.94 -7.24 -10.88
N PRO A 136 30.09 -5.94 -11.03
CA PRO A 136 31.41 -5.28 -10.98
C PRO A 136 32.09 -5.50 -9.63
N THR A 137 33.39 -5.76 -9.64
CA THR A 137 34.19 -5.75 -8.41
C THR A 137 34.36 -4.30 -7.95
N LEU A 138 33.92 -4.02 -6.73
CA LEU A 138 33.90 -2.67 -6.16
C LEU A 138 35.25 -2.33 -5.51
N SER A 139 35.62 -1.07 -5.57
CA SER A 139 36.76 -0.51 -4.85
C SER A 139 36.42 0.04 -3.46
N CYS A 140 35.12 0.13 -3.14
CA CYS A 140 34.61 0.64 -1.87
C CYS A 140 34.14 -0.50 -0.95
N SER A 141 33.93 -0.17 0.32
CA SER A 141 33.51 -1.13 1.34
C SER A 141 32.12 -1.69 1.02
N GLU A 142 32.01 -3.01 0.93
CA GLU A 142 30.74 -3.74 0.82
C GLU A 142 29.77 -3.36 1.95
N GLU A 143 30.30 -3.28 3.18
CA GLU A 143 29.54 -2.92 4.38
C GLU A 143 28.90 -1.54 4.26
N SER A 144 29.66 -0.54 3.79
CA SER A 144 29.15 0.83 3.65
C SER A 144 28.01 0.92 2.64
N ILE A 145 28.13 0.26 1.48
CA ILE A 145 27.08 0.22 0.47
C ILE A 145 25.85 -0.52 1.01
N GLY A 146 26.08 -1.72 1.55
CA GLY A 146 24.99 -2.56 2.06
C GLY A 146 24.21 -1.88 3.17
N THR A 147 24.88 -1.31 4.16
CA THR A 147 24.27 -0.59 5.27
C THR A 147 23.47 0.62 4.80
N PHE A 148 23.99 1.37 3.82
CA PHE A 148 23.26 2.51 3.25
C PHE A 148 21.91 2.10 2.67
N PHE A 149 21.86 1.06 1.83
CA PHE A 149 20.60 0.60 1.25
C PHE A 149 19.67 -0.06 2.27
N LEU A 150 20.23 -0.78 3.23
CA LEU A 150 19.45 -1.37 4.32
C LEU A 150 18.76 -0.28 5.17
N ASN A 151 19.50 0.80 5.47
CA ASN A 151 18.94 1.95 6.21
C ASN A 151 17.81 2.65 5.44
N LEU A 152 17.98 2.86 4.11
CA LEU A 152 16.90 3.42 3.29
C LEU A 152 15.64 2.55 3.34
N ASP A 153 15.80 1.25 3.21
CA ASP A 153 14.70 0.29 3.22
C ASP A 153 14.03 0.21 4.59
N GLN A 154 14.81 0.25 5.67
CA GLN A 154 14.29 0.31 7.04
C GLN A 154 13.48 1.59 7.28
N LYS A 155 13.94 2.73 6.77
CA LYS A 155 13.22 4.00 6.90
C LYS A 155 11.90 3.99 6.10
N ILE A 156 11.89 3.40 4.91
CA ILE A 156 10.66 3.18 4.13
C ILE A 156 9.67 2.35 4.94
N ARG A 157 10.10 1.20 5.48
CA ARG A 157 9.24 0.31 6.29
C ARG A 157 8.73 0.98 7.56
N LEU A 158 9.57 1.75 8.23
CA LEU A 158 9.16 2.49 9.44
C LEU A 158 8.06 3.50 9.10
N ASN A 159 8.20 4.26 8.02
CA ASN A 159 7.18 5.19 7.58
C ASN A 159 5.87 4.47 7.20
N GLU A 160 5.94 3.29 6.57
CA GLU A 160 4.75 2.46 6.28
C GLU A 160 4.05 2.00 7.57
N GLN A 161 4.80 1.56 8.59
CA GLN A 161 4.26 1.17 9.90
C GLN A 161 3.63 2.37 10.64
N ILE A 162 4.28 3.53 10.60
CA ILE A 162 3.72 4.76 11.16
C ILE A 162 2.39 5.09 10.48
N ASN A 163 2.30 5.00 9.16
CA ASN A 163 1.07 5.27 8.42
C ASN A 163 -0.05 4.27 8.78
N GLN A 164 0.27 2.99 8.95
CA GLN A 164 -0.69 1.99 9.42
C GLN A 164 -1.24 2.33 10.81
N ASN A 165 -0.36 2.70 11.74
CA ASN A 165 -0.75 3.09 13.11
C ASN A 165 -1.60 4.37 13.10
N LEU A 166 -1.20 5.40 12.35
CA LEU A 166 -1.95 6.65 12.21
C LEU A 166 -3.34 6.41 11.62
N THR A 167 -3.44 5.56 10.60
CA THR A 167 -4.73 5.17 10.00
C THR A 167 -5.62 4.44 11.00
N ALA A 168 -5.05 3.52 11.78
CA ALA A 168 -5.78 2.81 12.84
C ALA A 168 -6.26 3.76 13.94
N MET A 169 -5.41 4.71 14.37
CA MET A 169 -5.77 5.74 15.35
C MET A 169 -6.92 6.63 14.85
N ALA A 170 -6.85 7.07 13.59
CA ALA A 170 -7.90 7.88 13.00
C ALA A 170 -9.25 7.13 12.95
N LYS A 171 -9.21 5.84 12.57
CA LYS A 171 -10.39 4.98 12.59
C LYS A 171 -10.94 4.78 13.99
N GLN A 172 -10.09 4.54 15.00
CA GLN A 172 -10.52 4.39 16.39
C GLN A 172 -11.19 5.66 16.91
N LEU A 173 -10.66 6.84 16.55
CA LEU A 173 -11.27 8.13 16.93
C LEU A 173 -12.65 8.29 16.29
N TYR A 174 -12.81 7.92 15.00
CA TYR A 174 -14.11 7.90 14.33
C TYR A 174 -15.08 6.95 15.03
N ASP A 175 -14.66 5.71 15.31
CA ASP A 175 -15.51 4.72 15.98
C ASP A 175 -15.94 5.21 17.37
N TYR A 176 -15.05 5.79 18.13
CA TYR A 176 -15.32 6.34 19.46
C TYR A 176 -16.33 7.51 19.41
N TRP A 177 -16.15 8.44 18.47
CA TRP A 177 -17.02 9.63 18.39
C TRP A 177 -18.36 9.36 17.72
N PHE A 178 -18.43 8.53 16.68
CA PHE A 178 -19.59 8.44 15.79
C PHE A 178 -20.27 7.07 15.75
N VAL A 179 -19.60 6.03 16.22
CA VAL A 179 -20.21 4.70 16.39
C VAL A 179 -20.65 4.53 17.84
N GLN A 180 -19.78 4.85 18.80
CA GLN A 180 -20.08 4.79 20.25
C GLN A 180 -20.79 6.04 20.77
N PHE A 181 -20.68 7.18 20.06
CA PHE A 181 -21.20 8.50 20.41
C PHE A 181 -20.56 9.14 21.65
N ASP A 182 -19.29 8.81 21.90
CA ASP A 182 -18.50 9.39 22.98
C ASP A 182 -17.59 10.53 22.51
N PHE A 183 -18.11 11.38 21.61
CA PHE A 183 -17.48 12.65 21.27
C PHE A 183 -17.47 13.59 22.50
N PRO A 184 -16.56 14.57 22.59
CA PRO A 184 -16.48 15.47 23.71
C PRO A 184 -17.74 16.35 23.81
N ASN A 185 -18.38 16.35 24.98
CA ASN A 185 -19.45 17.29 25.32
C ASN A 185 -18.89 18.67 25.68
N GLU A 186 -19.71 19.59 26.11
CA GLU A 186 -19.31 20.96 26.50
C GLU A 186 -18.28 20.99 27.65
N GLU A 187 -18.25 19.98 28.51
CA GLU A 187 -17.30 19.80 29.60
C GLU A 187 -16.04 19.03 29.18
N GLY A 188 -15.93 18.60 27.90
CA GLY A 188 -14.86 17.77 27.40
C GLY A 188 -14.95 16.28 27.78
N LYS A 189 -16.06 15.86 28.41
CA LYS A 189 -16.32 14.46 28.79
C LYS A 189 -16.95 13.68 27.61
N PRO A 190 -16.82 12.33 27.57
CA PRO A 190 -17.48 11.49 26.56
C PRO A 190 -19.00 11.68 26.62
N TYR A 191 -19.64 12.02 25.50
CA TYR A 191 -21.06 12.42 25.47
C TYR A 191 -21.99 11.33 26.02
N LYS A 192 -22.04 10.17 25.38
CA LYS A 192 -22.98 9.10 25.75
C LYS A 192 -22.65 8.50 27.11
N SER A 193 -21.38 8.18 27.37
CA SER A 193 -20.93 7.57 28.63
C SER A 193 -21.10 8.49 29.84
N SER A 194 -21.21 9.81 29.65
CA SER A 194 -21.48 10.80 30.69
C SER A 194 -22.98 11.15 30.81
N GLY A 195 -23.87 10.36 30.21
CA GLY A 195 -25.31 10.57 30.31
C GLY A 195 -25.92 11.50 29.27
N GLY A 196 -25.21 11.74 28.15
CA GLY A 196 -25.74 12.51 27.02
C GLY A 196 -27.04 11.92 26.47
N GLU A 197 -28.00 12.81 26.20
CA GLU A 197 -29.37 12.39 25.80
C GLU A 197 -29.38 11.76 24.42
N MET A 198 -29.92 10.54 24.31
CA MET A 198 -30.05 9.79 23.08
C MET A 198 -31.53 9.72 22.64
N VAL A 199 -31.78 9.76 21.33
CA VAL A 199 -33.13 9.73 20.73
C VAL A 199 -33.22 8.63 19.72
N TRP A 200 -34.26 7.80 19.80
CA TRP A 200 -34.50 6.73 18.82
C TRP A 200 -34.83 7.29 17.45
N ASN A 201 -34.06 6.83 16.47
CA ASN A 201 -34.30 7.20 15.08
C ASN A 201 -34.91 6.05 14.27
N LYS A 202 -36.13 6.26 13.79
CA LYS A 202 -36.91 5.25 13.04
C LYS A 202 -36.27 4.86 11.70
N LYS A 203 -35.58 5.79 11.01
CA LYS A 203 -34.97 5.51 9.70
C LYS A 203 -33.64 4.72 9.84
N LEU A 204 -32.84 5.04 10.85
CA LEU A 204 -31.59 4.34 11.13
C LEU A 204 -31.79 3.09 12.00
N LYS A 205 -32.98 2.92 12.59
CA LYS A 205 -33.33 1.83 13.53
C LYS A 205 -32.34 1.72 14.68
N ARG A 206 -31.87 2.86 15.18
CA ARG A 206 -30.94 2.97 16.33
C ARG A 206 -31.09 4.31 17.03
N GLU A 207 -30.55 4.41 18.22
CA GLU A 207 -30.43 5.67 18.92
C GLU A 207 -29.30 6.52 18.32
N ILE A 208 -29.54 7.83 18.29
CA ILE A 208 -28.54 8.85 17.91
C ILE A 208 -28.55 9.97 18.94
N PRO A 209 -27.48 10.77 19.08
CA PRO A 209 -27.46 11.92 19.99
C PRO A 209 -28.59 12.90 19.69
N LYS A 210 -29.18 13.45 20.74
CA LYS A 210 -30.19 14.51 20.62
C LYS A 210 -29.62 15.71 19.86
N GLY A 211 -30.41 16.25 18.96
CA GLY A 211 -30.01 17.40 18.13
C GLY A 211 -29.27 17.04 16.84
N TRP A 212 -28.93 15.75 16.62
CA TRP A 212 -28.40 15.32 15.32
C TRP A 212 -29.54 15.13 14.33
N ASN A 213 -29.30 15.59 13.09
CA ASN A 213 -30.21 15.40 11.96
C ASN A 213 -29.79 14.18 11.16
N ILE A 214 -30.65 13.73 10.24
CA ILE A 214 -30.33 12.68 9.29
C ILE A 214 -30.40 13.26 7.89
N SER A 215 -29.43 12.92 7.06
CA SER A 215 -29.39 13.38 5.67
C SER A 215 -28.88 12.28 4.74
N LEU A 216 -29.20 12.39 3.48
CA LEU A 216 -28.65 11.56 2.42
C LEU A 216 -27.39 12.22 1.86
N ILE A 217 -26.46 11.42 1.36
CA ILE A 217 -25.22 11.97 0.75
C ILE A 217 -25.53 13.01 -0.32
N LYS A 218 -26.52 12.77 -1.17
CA LYS A 218 -26.95 13.71 -2.22
C LYS A 218 -27.38 15.09 -1.73
N ASP A 219 -27.74 15.22 -0.47
CA ASP A 219 -28.26 16.47 0.10
C ASP A 219 -27.12 17.43 0.52
N PHE A 220 -25.88 16.91 0.67
CA PHE A 220 -24.75 17.70 1.14
C PHE A 220 -23.42 17.37 0.42
N ALA A 221 -23.45 16.54 -0.63
CA ALA A 221 -22.29 16.22 -1.43
C ALA A 221 -22.64 16.10 -2.91
N THR A 222 -21.75 16.58 -3.75
CA THR A 222 -21.79 16.30 -5.18
C THR A 222 -21.12 14.95 -5.46
N THR A 223 -21.71 14.15 -6.33
CA THR A 223 -21.14 12.85 -6.72
C THR A 223 -21.03 12.73 -8.22
N TYR A 224 -19.93 12.19 -8.69
CA TYR A 224 -19.69 11.90 -10.11
C TYR A 224 -19.22 10.45 -10.28
N SER A 225 -19.76 9.76 -11.29
CA SER A 225 -19.10 8.56 -11.82
C SER A 225 -18.00 8.98 -12.78
N GLY A 226 -16.89 8.27 -12.76
CA GLY A 226 -15.83 8.49 -13.71
C GLY A 226 -16.20 8.05 -15.13
N GLY A 227 -15.23 8.14 -16.03
CA GLY A 227 -15.36 7.75 -17.42
C GLY A 227 -14.04 7.24 -17.99
N THR A 228 -14.15 6.43 -19.06
CA THR A 228 -12.99 5.92 -19.78
C THR A 228 -13.04 6.48 -21.19
N PRO A 229 -12.07 7.30 -21.62
CA PRO A 229 -11.93 7.70 -23.01
C PRO A 229 -11.78 6.46 -23.91
N LYS A 230 -12.18 6.55 -25.15
CA LYS A 230 -12.12 5.42 -26.09
C LYS A 230 -10.67 4.94 -26.25
N SER A 231 -10.38 3.70 -25.76
CA SER A 231 -9.03 3.13 -25.66
C SER A 231 -8.32 2.97 -27.02
N THR A 232 -9.07 2.88 -28.11
CA THR A 232 -8.50 2.78 -29.46
C THR A 232 -7.99 4.12 -30.00
N ASN A 233 -8.29 5.24 -29.34
CA ASN A 233 -7.78 6.56 -29.72
C ASN A 233 -6.56 6.94 -28.88
N ILE A 234 -5.38 6.78 -29.46
CA ILE A 234 -4.09 7.05 -28.80
C ILE A 234 -3.96 8.52 -28.37
N GLU A 235 -4.57 9.47 -29.09
CA GLU A 235 -4.53 10.88 -28.77
C GLU A 235 -5.16 11.22 -27.41
N TYR A 236 -6.03 10.34 -26.89
CA TYR A 236 -6.65 10.55 -25.58
C TYR A 236 -5.73 10.21 -24.41
N TYR A 237 -4.62 9.49 -24.68
CA TYR A 237 -3.71 8.97 -23.65
C TYR A 237 -2.26 9.44 -23.83
N ASN A 238 -1.80 9.55 -25.07
CA ASN A 238 -0.40 9.86 -25.36
C ASN A 238 -0.05 11.28 -24.90
N ASN A 239 1.00 11.39 -24.07
CA ASN A 239 1.40 12.65 -23.42
C ASN A 239 0.28 13.27 -22.57
N GLY A 240 -0.54 12.45 -21.92
CA GLY A 240 -1.59 12.93 -21.02
C GLY A 240 -0.99 13.64 -19.80
N GLU A 241 -1.63 14.75 -19.41
CA GLU A 241 -1.24 15.55 -18.24
C GLU A 241 -2.29 15.50 -17.13
N ILE A 242 -3.49 15.03 -17.44
CA ILE A 242 -4.59 14.93 -16.49
C ILE A 242 -4.54 13.57 -15.82
N ALA A 243 -4.32 13.54 -14.52
CA ALA A 243 -4.31 12.33 -13.72
C ALA A 243 -5.65 11.58 -13.84
N TRP A 244 -5.59 10.27 -14.08
CA TRP A 244 -6.75 9.42 -14.32
C TRP A 244 -6.68 8.14 -13.49
N ILE A 245 -7.47 8.08 -12.42
CA ILE A 245 -7.45 7.02 -11.42
C ILE A 245 -8.22 5.80 -11.89
N ASN A 246 -7.59 4.65 -11.85
CA ASN A 246 -8.25 3.36 -12.03
C ASN A 246 -8.73 2.80 -10.68
N SER A 247 -9.84 2.06 -10.68
CA SER A 247 -10.38 1.45 -9.45
C SER A 247 -9.38 0.56 -8.72
N GLY A 248 -8.42 -0.06 -9.43
CA GLY A 248 -7.34 -0.86 -8.83
C GLY A 248 -6.42 -0.06 -7.92
N GLU A 249 -6.34 1.27 -8.06
CA GLU A 249 -5.52 2.14 -7.23
C GLU A 249 -6.14 2.42 -5.85
N LEU A 250 -7.45 2.15 -5.68
CA LEU A 250 -8.16 2.32 -4.40
C LEU A 250 -7.81 1.23 -3.36
N ASN A 251 -6.67 0.57 -3.51
CA ASN A 251 -6.12 -0.33 -2.49
C ASN A 251 -5.45 0.41 -1.33
N SER A 252 -5.07 1.67 -1.53
CA SER A 252 -4.53 2.55 -0.49
C SER A 252 -5.64 3.45 0.07
N PRO A 253 -5.65 3.73 1.39
CA PRO A 253 -6.60 4.67 2.00
C PRO A 253 -6.43 6.11 1.50
N ILE A 254 -5.26 6.45 0.97
CA ILE A 254 -4.95 7.77 0.40
C ILE A 254 -4.26 7.55 -0.95
N ILE A 255 -4.65 8.33 -1.96
CA ILE A 255 -4.02 8.35 -3.27
C ILE A 255 -3.22 9.64 -3.38
N THR A 256 -1.89 9.53 -3.38
CA THR A 256 -0.95 10.66 -3.47
C THR A 256 -0.36 10.82 -4.87
N LYS A 257 -0.48 9.83 -5.73
CA LYS A 257 0.01 9.83 -7.12
C LYS A 257 -0.73 8.78 -7.95
N THR A 258 -0.62 8.88 -9.26
CA THR A 258 -1.01 7.86 -10.24
C THR A 258 0.04 7.73 -11.33
N THR A 259 0.03 6.64 -12.03
CA THR A 259 0.83 6.43 -13.26
C THR A 259 0.00 6.54 -14.54
N ASN A 260 -1.31 6.75 -14.40
CA ASN A 260 -2.23 6.81 -15.52
C ASN A 260 -2.66 8.26 -15.77
N TYR A 261 -2.57 8.68 -17.02
CA TYR A 261 -2.92 10.03 -17.44
C TYR A 261 -3.74 10.01 -18.71
N ILE A 262 -4.58 11.01 -18.89
CA ILE A 262 -5.31 11.29 -20.13
C ILE A 262 -5.03 12.72 -20.59
N THR A 263 -5.24 12.98 -21.87
CA THR A 263 -5.13 14.33 -22.42
C THR A 263 -6.41 15.13 -22.16
N LYS A 264 -6.33 16.45 -22.35
CA LYS A 264 -7.51 17.33 -22.33
C LYS A 264 -8.55 16.87 -23.35
N CYS A 265 -8.11 16.45 -24.54
CA CYS A 265 -8.97 15.91 -25.58
C CYS A 265 -9.67 14.62 -25.09
N GLY A 266 -8.96 13.74 -24.37
CA GLY A 266 -9.54 12.54 -23.78
C GLY A 266 -10.58 12.85 -22.70
N LEU A 267 -10.34 13.88 -21.87
CA LEU A 267 -11.31 14.32 -20.87
C LEU A 267 -12.57 14.88 -21.54
N GLU A 268 -12.44 15.78 -22.50
CA GLU A 268 -13.55 16.46 -23.19
C GLU A 268 -14.40 15.50 -24.03
N ASN A 269 -13.80 14.43 -24.57
CA ASN A 269 -14.48 13.42 -25.40
C ASN A 269 -14.86 12.15 -24.61
N SER A 270 -15.00 12.25 -23.29
CA SER A 270 -15.43 11.16 -22.44
C SER A 270 -16.43 11.63 -21.36
N SER A 271 -16.98 10.66 -20.60
CA SER A 271 -17.81 10.97 -19.44
C SER A 271 -17.00 11.27 -18.18
N ALA A 272 -15.68 11.23 -18.24
CA ALA A 272 -14.81 11.52 -17.09
C ALA A 272 -15.04 12.97 -16.59
N LYS A 273 -15.00 13.13 -15.28
CA LYS A 273 -15.14 14.43 -14.61
C LYS A 273 -13.94 14.64 -13.69
N LEU A 274 -13.45 15.88 -13.63
CA LEU A 274 -12.41 16.27 -12.68
C LEU A 274 -12.98 16.31 -11.27
N TYR A 275 -12.23 15.76 -10.34
CA TYR A 275 -12.43 15.84 -8.90
C TYR A 275 -11.36 16.78 -8.34
N PRO A 276 -11.73 17.73 -7.48
CA PRO A 276 -10.73 18.53 -6.78
C PRO A 276 -9.92 17.66 -5.81
N SER A 277 -8.77 18.16 -5.39
CA SER A 277 -8.08 17.64 -4.20
C SER A 277 -9.05 17.51 -3.02
N ASN A 278 -8.83 16.56 -2.13
CA ASN A 278 -9.71 16.24 -1.00
C ASN A 278 -11.10 15.70 -1.42
N SER A 279 -11.15 14.97 -2.52
CA SER A 279 -12.33 14.18 -2.89
C SER A 279 -12.26 12.77 -2.32
N ILE A 280 -13.41 12.19 -1.98
CA ILE A 280 -13.53 10.80 -1.56
C ILE A 280 -13.83 9.97 -2.79
N LEU A 281 -13.05 8.92 -3.03
CA LEU A 281 -13.25 7.99 -4.14
C LEU A 281 -13.73 6.64 -3.61
N VAL A 282 -14.78 6.08 -4.26
CA VAL A 282 -15.35 4.77 -3.91
C VAL A 282 -15.30 3.87 -5.14
N ALA A 283 -14.69 2.70 -5.01
CA ALA A 283 -14.72 1.69 -6.07
C ALA A 283 -16.09 1.00 -6.09
N MET A 284 -16.79 1.10 -7.21
CA MET A 284 -18.15 0.57 -7.36
C MET A 284 -18.18 -0.90 -7.76
N TYR A 285 -17.15 -1.40 -8.46
CA TYR A 285 -17.06 -2.79 -8.92
C TYR A 285 -15.61 -3.23 -9.18
N GLY A 286 -15.42 -4.51 -9.49
CA GLY A 286 -14.11 -5.13 -9.68
C GLY A 286 -13.52 -5.67 -8.38
N ALA A 287 -12.24 -6.01 -8.39
CA ALA A 287 -11.53 -6.60 -7.24
C ALA A 287 -11.42 -5.64 -6.03
N THR A 288 -11.65 -4.36 -6.24
CA THR A 288 -11.60 -3.31 -5.21
C THR A 288 -12.98 -2.81 -4.79
N ALA A 289 -14.07 -3.44 -5.24
CA ALA A 289 -15.43 -3.02 -4.91
C ALA A 289 -15.61 -2.72 -3.42
N GLY A 290 -16.22 -1.58 -3.09
CA GLY A 290 -16.43 -1.10 -1.73
C GLY A 290 -15.23 -0.42 -1.06
N LYS A 291 -14.03 -0.46 -1.65
CA LYS A 291 -12.87 0.26 -1.11
C LYS A 291 -13.02 1.76 -1.30
N VAL A 292 -12.53 2.51 -0.34
CA VAL A 292 -12.65 3.96 -0.26
C VAL A 292 -11.28 4.58 -0.07
N SER A 293 -10.98 5.62 -0.84
CA SER A 293 -9.71 6.36 -0.77
C SER A 293 -9.95 7.86 -0.74
N LEU A 294 -9.04 8.60 -0.09
CA LEU A 294 -8.96 10.05 -0.21
C LEU A 294 -7.98 10.44 -1.31
N LEU A 295 -8.39 11.34 -2.18
CA LEU A 295 -7.58 11.89 -3.25
C LEU A 295 -6.90 13.18 -2.79
N THR A 296 -5.57 13.31 -2.91
CA THR A 296 -4.82 14.47 -2.42
C THR A 296 -4.46 15.50 -3.49
N PHE A 297 -4.82 15.23 -4.74
CA PHE A 297 -4.55 16.11 -5.90
C PHE A 297 -5.77 16.11 -6.84
N GLU A 298 -5.76 16.97 -7.83
CA GLU A 298 -6.81 16.99 -8.84
C GLU A 298 -6.66 15.83 -9.82
N ALA A 299 -7.72 15.07 -10.06
CA ALA A 299 -7.73 13.95 -11.00
C ALA A 299 -9.13 13.67 -11.52
N CYS A 300 -9.23 12.85 -12.56
CA CYS A 300 -10.47 12.16 -12.94
C CYS A 300 -10.32 10.65 -12.73
N SER A 301 -11.33 9.85 -13.05
CA SER A 301 -11.26 8.40 -12.87
C SER A 301 -11.98 7.63 -13.96
N ASN A 302 -11.79 6.31 -13.97
CA ASN A 302 -12.57 5.41 -14.82
C ASN A 302 -14.01 5.24 -14.27
N GLN A 303 -14.90 4.63 -15.07
CA GLN A 303 -16.31 4.44 -14.72
C GLN A 303 -16.54 3.51 -13.51
N ALA A 304 -15.52 2.79 -13.05
CA ALA A 304 -15.61 1.93 -11.88
C ALA A 304 -15.47 2.70 -10.55
N VAL A 305 -15.20 4.01 -10.60
CA VAL A 305 -15.01 4.85 -9.43
C VAL A 305 -16.09 5.92 -9.37
N CYS A 306 -16.65 6.11 -8.16
CA CYS A 306 -17.52 7.23 -7.84
C CYS A 306 -16.76 8.23 -6.94
N GLY A 307 -16.67 9.48 -7.38
CA GLY A 307 -16.17 10.58 -6.57
C GLY A 307 -17.28 11.21 -5.74
N ILE A 308 -16.99 11.55 -4.49
CA ILE A 308 -17.88 12.25 -3.56
C ILE A 308 -17.16 13.49 -3.05
N ILE A 309 -17.80 14.63 -3.24
CA ILE A 309 -17.26 15.94 -2.89
C ILE A 309 -18.24 16.59 -1.90
N PRO A 310 -17.96 16.53 -0.59
CA PRO A 310 -18.78 17.21 0.41
C PRO A 310 -18.83 18.72 0.14
N THR A 311 -20.02 19.32 0.22
CA THR A 311 -20.22 20.76 0.01
C THR A 311 -20.31 21.54 1.33
N ILE A 312 -20.41 20.82 2.45
CA ILE A 312 -20.40 21.39 3.82
C ILE A 312 -18.98 21.29 4.37
N GLU A 313 -18.49 22.36 4.94
CA GLU A 313 -17.17 22.42 5.59
C GLU A 313 -17.04 21.35 6.70
N ASN A 314 -15.82 20.85 6.89
CA ASN A 314 -15.44 19.90 7.93
C ASN A 314 -16.18 18.54 7.86
N MET A 315 -16.77 18.20 6.73
CA MET A 315 -17.43 16.90 6.53
C MET A 315 -16.58 15.85 5.84
N LEU A 316 -15.42 16.22 5.30
CA LEU A 316 -14.58 15.33 4.49
C LEU A 316 -14.27 14.01 5.21
N TYR A 317 -13.60 14.09 6.35
CA TYR A 317 -13.16 12.89 7.07
C TYR A 317 -14.31 12.13 7.71
N TYR A 318 -15.35 12.84 8.18
CA TYR A 318 -16.54 12.19 8.71
C TYR A 318 -17.23 11.31 7.65
N VAL A 319 -17.45 11.85 6.46
CA VAL A 319 -18.05 11.13 5.32
C VAL A 319 -17.15 10.00 4.86
N TYR A 320 -15.84 10.25 4.74
CA TYR A 320 -14.86 9.24 4.38
C TYR A 320 -14.92 8.01 5.30
N PHE A 321 -14.85 8.22 6.61
CA PHE A 321 -14.91 7.10 7.57
C PHE A 321 -16.29 6.44 7.60
N HIS A 322 -17.36 7.23 7.48
CA HIS A 322 -18.71 6.66 7.43
C HIS A 322 -18.86 5.69 6.25
N ILE A 323 -18.47 6.11 5.05
CA ILE A 323 -18.55 5.26 3.86
C ILE A 323 -17.60 4.06 3.99
N SER A 324 -16.38 4.28 4.50
CA SER A 324 -15.42 3.19 4.75
C SER A 324 -15.96 2.14 5.72
N SER A 325 -16.75 2.55 6.72
CA SER A 325 -17.39 1.62 7.67
C SER A 325 -18.46 0.73 7.04
N LEU A 326 -18.98 1.11 5.86
CA LEU A 326 -19.98 0.33 5.11
C LEU A 326 -19.34 -0.73 4.19
N TYR A 327 -18.02 -0.96 4.25
CA TYR A 327 -17.33 -1.90 3.38
C TYR A 327 -17.98 -3.28 3.34
N SER A 328 -18.28 -3.87 4.50
CA SER A 328 -18.95 -5.19 4.59
C SER A 328 -20.33 -5.18 3.92
N HIS A 329 -21.08 -4.08 4.06
CA HIS A 329 -22.37 -3.90 3.39
C HIS A 329 -22.19 -3.83 1.86
N PHE A 330 -21.19 -3.09 1.37
CA PHE A 330 -20.88 -3.00 -0.05
C PHE A 330 -20.46 -4.35 -0.64
N ILE A 331 -19.65 -5.14 0.09
CA ILE A 331 -19.29 -6.48 -0.35
C ILE A 331 -20.51 -7.38 -0.47
N THR A 332 -21.45 -7.33 0.49
CA THR A 332 -22.70 -8.08 0.41
C THR A 332 -23.51 -7.70 -0.83
N LEU A 333 -23.58 -6.42 -1.17
CA LEU A 333 -24.25 -5.94 -2.39
C LEU A 333 -23.53 -6.41 -3.65
N SER A 334 -22.19 -6.47 -3.65
CA SER A 334 -21.39 -6.86 -4.83
C SER A 334 -21.35 -8.37 -5.09
N THR A 335 -21.58 -9.20 -4.07
CA THR A 335 -21.57 -10.69 -4.15
C THR A 335 -22.94 -11.31 -4.31
N GLY A 336 -24.02 -10.54 -4.13
CA GLY A 336 -25.40 -10.94 -4.40
C GLY A 336 -25.67 -11.14 -5.90
N SER A 337 -26.83 -11.72 -6.23
CA SER A 337 -27.24 -11.98 -7.62
C SER A 337 -27.07 -10.72 -8.49
N ALA A 338 -26.49 -10.88 -9.63
CA ALA A 338 -25.96 -9.96 -10.68
C ALA A 338 -26.62 -8.56 -10.92
N ARG A 339 -27.46 -8.06 -10.04
CA ARG A 339 -28.20 -6.79 -10.21
C ARG A 339 -27.96 -5.73 -9.14
N ASP A 340 -27.31 -6.07 -8.02
CA ASP A 340 -27.11 -5.15 -6.90
C ASP A 340 -25.66 -4.65 -6.77
N ASN A 341 -25.05 -4.27 -7.89
CA ASN A 341 -23.74 -3.63 -7.88
C ASN A 341 -23.81 -2.29 -7.14
N ILE A 342 -22.74 -1.93 -6.44
CA ILE A 342 -22.55 -0.58 -5.92
C ILE A 342 -22.66 0.39 -7.09
N SER A 343 -23.60 1.32 -7.02
CA SER A 343 -23.82 2.32 -8.07
C SER A 343 -23.70 3.72 -7.48
N GLN A 344 -23.50 4.71 -8.32
CA GLN A 344 -23.56 6.11 -7.89
C GLN A 344 -24.89 6.42 -7.19
N ASN A 345 -26.01 5.83 -7.65
CA ASN A 345 -27.30 6.02 -7.03
C ASN A 345 -27.38 5.36 -5.64
N THR A 346 -26.78 4.19 -5.46
CA THR A 346 -26.65 3.55 -4.14
C THR A 346 -25.89 4.46 -3.19
N ILE A 347 -24.77 5.03 -3.63
CA ILE A 347 -23.93 5.95 -2.83
C ILE A 347 -24.71 7.23 -2.49
N LYS A 348 -25.38 7.85 -3.45
CA LYS A 348 -26.20 9.07 -3.24
C LYS A 348 -27.27 8.90 -2.17
N ASN A 349 -27.82 7.71 -2.04
CA ASN A 349 -28.92 7.41 -1.11
C ASN A 349 -28.45 6.79 0.22
N ILE A 350 -27.17 6.77 0.50
CA ILE A 350 -26.67 6.41 1.84
C ILE A 350 -27.17 7.46 2.84
N LEU A 351 -27.79 6.94 3.90
CA LEU A 351 -28.35 7.74 4.97
C LEU A 351 -27.36 7.78 6.13
N LEU A 352 -27.05 8.95 6.65
CA LEU A 352 -26.17 9.10 7.80
C LEU A 352 -26.64 10.17 8.77
N PRO A 353 -26.34 10.00 10.07
CA PRO A 353 -26.60 11.05 11.06
C PRO A 353 -25.60 12.18 10.88
N ILE A 354 -26.06 13.41 10.92
CA ILE A 354 -25.23 14.60 10.75
C ILE A 354 -24.94 15.19 12.13
N PRO A 355 -23.68 15.18 12.59
CA PRO A 355 -23.26 15.81 13.83
C PRO A 355 -23.44 17.33 13.81
N THR A 356 -23.38 17.97 14.96
CA THR A 356 -23.34 19.43 15.03
C THR A 356 -22.07 19.96 14.39
N ARG A 357 -22.12 21.19 13.87
CA ARG A 357 -20.95 21.83 13.20
C ARG A 357 -19.71 21.88 14.09
N ASN A 358 -19.89 22.09 15.40
CA ASN A 358 -18.77 22.13 16.34
C ASN A 358 -18.07 20.77 16.44
N ILE A 359 -18.82 19.68 16.54
CA ILE A 359 -18.24 18.31 16.59
C ILE A 359 -17.54 17.96 15.28
N LEU A 360 -18.13 18.31 14.14
CA LEU A 360 -17.50 18.11 12.83
C LEU A 360 -16.18 18.87 12.73
N LYS A 361 -16.14 20.14 13.14
CA LYS A 361 -14.93 20.95 13.12
C LYS A 361 -13.83 20.36 14.00
N LEU A 362 -14.15 20.00 15.25
CA LEU A 362 -13.18 19.41 16.18
C LEU A 362 -12.63 18.07 15.65
N PHE A 363 -13.47 17.27 15.01
CA PHE A 363 -13.06 16.01 14.40
C PHE A 363 -12.16 16.24 13.18
N ASP A 364 -12.55 17.13 12.30
CA ASP A 364 -11.82 17.48 11.08
C ASP A 364 -10.42 18.02 11.40
N GLU A 365 -10.27 18.90 12.40
CA GLU A 365 -8.98 19.41 12.85
C GLU A 365 -8.06 18.31 13.38
N LYS A 366 -8.60 17.36 14.18
CA LYS A 366 -7.81 16.24 14.72
C LYS A 366 -7.39 15.27 13.63
N ILE A 367 -8.33 14.86 12.79
CA ILE A 367 -8.06 13.90 11.71
C ILE A 367 -7.22 14.54 10.63
N GLY A 368 -7.46 15.79 10.27
CA GLY A 368 -6.68 16.53 9.28
C GLY A 368 -5.19 16.53 9.59
N SER A 369 -4.83 16.76 10.88
CA SER A 369 -3.43 16.68 11.33
C SER A 369 -2.83 15.28 11.13
N ILE A 370 -3.57 14.23 11.47
CA ILE A 370 -3.13 12.83 11.27
C ILE A 370 -2.95 12.54 9.78
N TYR A 371 -3.91 12.92 8.95
CA TYR A 371 -3.83 12.69 7.51
C TYR A 371 -2.71 13.46 6.82
N GLN A 372 -2.41 14.69 7.28
CA GLN A 372 -1.25 15.44 6.79
C GLN A 372 0.07 14.71 7.09
N MET A 373 0.21 14.13 8.30
CA MET A 373 1.38 13.29 8.62
C MET A 373 1.47 12.06 7.71
N ILE A 374 0.35 11.39 7.45
CA ILE A 374 0.32 10.23 6.55
C ILE A 374 0.75 10.62 5.13
N VAL A 375 0.25 11.74 4.60
CA VAL A 375 0.61 12.24 3.26
C VAL A 375 2.11 12.56 3.20
N ASN A 376 2.65 13.25 4.20
CA ASN A 376 4.08 13.56 4.27
C ASN A 376 4.93 12.28 4.31
N ASN A 377 4.51 11.27 5.06
CA ASN A 377 5.20 9.98 5.10
C ASN A 377 5.17 9.28 3.74
N TYR A 378 4.04 9.31 3.00
CA TYR A 378 4.00 8.75 1.64
C TYR A 378 4.96 9.47 0.69
N GLN A 379 5.06 10.80 0.77
CA GLN A 379 6.03 11.57 -0.02
C GLN A 379 7.47 11.20 0.33
N GLN A 380 7.78 10.99 1.61
CA GLN A 380 9.10 10.51 2.05
C GLN A 380 9.38 9.10 1.54
N ILE A 381 8.42 8.17 1.62
CA ILE A 381 8.56 6.80 1.10
C ILE A 381 8.88 6.85 -0.40
N ASP A 382 8.16 7.64 -1.16
CA ASP A 382 8.38 7.79 -2.60
C ASP A 382 9.77 8.37 -2.92
N SER A 383 10.19 9.40 -2.19
CA SER A 383 11.53 10.00 -2.33
C SER A 383 12.63 9.01 -2.00
N LEU A 384 12.51 8.27 -0.89
CA LEU A 384 13.49 7.27 -0.48
C LEU A 384 13.58 6.10 -1.47
N ALA A 385 12.43 5.65 -1.98
CA ALA A 385 12.39 4.58 -2.98
C ALA A 385 13.05 5.03 -4.30
N MET A 386 12.79 6.27 -4.74
CA MET A 386 13.42 6.83 -5.94
C MET A 386 14.95 6.97 -5.73
N GLN A 387 15.37 7.52 -4.61
CA GLN A 387 16.82 7.63 -4.26
C GLN A 387 17.49 6.25 -4.25
N ARG A 388 16.85 5.25 -3.64
CA ARG A 388 17.37 3.87 -3.64
C ARG A 388 17.56 3.36 -5.07
N ASP A 389 16.53 3.47 -5.91
CA ASP A 389 16.52 2.88 -7.25
C ASP A 389 17.47 3.64 -8.22
N GLU A 390 17.71 4.94 -8.02
CA GLU A 390 18.67 5.73 -8.79
C GLU A 390 20.12 5.53 -8.32
N LEU A 391 20.35 5.50 -7.01
CA LEU A 391 21.72 5.38 -6.47
C LEU A 391 22.27 3.96 -6.55
N LEU A 392 21.40 2.94 -6.49
CA LEU A 392 21.83 1.55 -6.47
C LEU A 392 22.70 1.18 -7.68
N PRO A 393 22.31 1.43 -8.94
CA PRO A 393 23.18 1.12 -10.09
C PRO A 393 24.47 1.96 -10.11
N LEU A 394 24.44 3.21 -9.65
CA LEU A 394 25.61 4.09 -9.64
C LEU A 394 26.67 3.61 -8.64
N LEU A 395 26.25 3.22 -7.44
CA LEU A 395 27.13 2.66 -6.41
C LEU A 395 27.65 1.29 -6.81
N MET A 396 26.79 0.44 -7.37
CA MET A 396 27.17 -0.91 -7.81
C MET A 396 28.12 -0.90 -9.02
N ASN A 397 28.12 0.17 -9.82
CA ASN A 397 29.05 0.34 -10.94
C ASN A 397 30.31 1.15 -10.56
N GLY A 398 30.45 1.56 -9.29
CA GLY A 398 31.58 2.35 -8.81
C GLY A 398 31.65 3.78 -9.39
N GLN A 399 30.51 4.30 -9.91
CA GLN A 399 30.44 5.66 -10.44
C GLN A 399 30.33 6.71 -9.33
N VAL A 400 29.85 6.30 -8.17
CA VAL A 400 29.79 7.10 -6.94
C VAL A 400 30.26 6.25 -5.76
N SER A 401 30.61 6.89 -4.64
CA SER A 401 31.04 6.21 -3.41
C SER A 401 30.21 6.71 -2.23
N VAL A 402 29.98 5.84 -1.26
CA VAL A 402 29.38 6.23 0.04
C VAL A 402 30.48 6.81 0.91
N ASN A 403 30.32 8.06 1.37
CA ASN A 403 31.27 8.65 2.31
C ASN A 403 30.99 8.07 3.71
N SER A 404 32.01 7.57 4.41
CA SER A 404 31.89 6.90 5.72
C SER A 404 31.21 7.77 6.81
N ASP A 405 31.26 9.10 6.65
CA ASP A 405 30.67 10.04 7.61
C ASP A 405 29.13 10.12 7.50
N LEU A 406 28.55 9.70 6.36
CA LEU A 406 27.11 9.71 6.15
C LEU A 406 26.42 8.41 6.59
N SER A 407 27.16 7.33 6.82
CA SER A 407 26.60 6.04 7.21
C SER A 407 26.11 5.99 8.68
N ASN A 408 26.54 6.94 9.50
CA ASN A 408 26.22 7.01 10.94
C ASN A 408 25.15 8.04 11.31
N GLY A 409 24.54 8.72 10.34
CA GLY A 409 23.67 9.89 10.56
C GLY A 409 22.28 9.85 9.94
N LEU A 410 21.80 8.67 9.51
CA LEU A 410 20.43 8.51 8.97
C LEU A 410 19.53 7.71 9.91
#